data_991ec571170c3af4ab3042ce6a36bf9a
#
_entry.id   991ec571170c3af4ab3042ce6a36bf9a
#
_cell.length_a   1.000
_cell.length_b   1.000
_cell.length_c   1.000
_cell.angle_alpha   90.00
_cell.angle_beta   90.00
_cell.angle_gamma   90.00
#
_symmetry.space_group_name_H-M   'P 1'
#
loop_
_entity.id
_entity.type
_entity.pdbx_description
1 polymer ?
#
loop_
_entity_poly.entity_id
_entity_poly.type
_entity_poly.pdbx_seq_one_letter_code
_entity_poly.pdbx_strand_id
1 'polypeptide(L)'
;MNLDALRQYCGSLLDYDPVNPTYTSELTSFLNDAQGRLLGDRPWSFLVLEQQLRVKTDISLTLTFVNGSSQVTGVGFPVGTLSAPGSAYELGTFTVTDSNGLVDSYRIQYVQNTTTLHIDRPFVGAGGSYTVTMKRRDVYLPSDTAQVQAVL
;
A
#
# COMPACT_ATOMS: atom_id res chain seq x y z
N MET A 1 -1.33 28.79 -19.31
CA MET A 1 -2.65 29.45 -19.31
C MET A 1 -3.32 29.04 -18.02
N ASN A 2 -3.80 29.97 -17.20
CA ASN A 2 -4.50 29.62 -15.96
C ASN A 2 -5.99 29.34 -16.23
N LEU A 3 -6.70 28.77 -15.27
CA LEU A 3 -8.11 28.38 -15.41
C LEU A 3 -9.02 29.57 -15.73
N ASP A 4 -8.72 30.75 -15.15
CA ASP A 4 -9.54 31.94 -15.38
C ASP A 4 -9.37 32.50 -16.79
N ALA A 5 -8.14 32.50 -17.32
CA ALA A 5 -7.91 32.87 -18.72
C ALA A 5 -8.59 31.90 -19.69
N LEU A 6 -8.63 30.60 -19.37
CA LEU A 6 -9.32 29.59 -20.15
C LEU A 6 -10.85 29.80 -20.12
N ARG A 7 -11.41 30.10 -18.94
CA ARG A 7 -12.83 30.41 -18.80
C ARG A 7 -13.22 31.66 -19.60
N GLN A 8 -12.43 32.73 -19.53
CA GLN A 8 -12.67 33.96 -20.29
C GLN A 8 -12.63 33.69 -21.79
N TYR A 9 -11.67 32.90 -22.22
CA TYR A 9 -11.56 32.54 -23.67
C TYR A 9 -12.77 31.70 -24.10
N CYS A 10 -13.16 30.67 -23.36
CA CYS A 10 -14.34 29.87 -23.67
C CYS A 10 -15.63 30.68 -23.59
N GLY A 11 -15.77 31.58 -22.63
CA GLY A 11 -16.90 32.48 -22.49
C GLY A 11 -17.05 33.41 -23.70
N SER A 12 -15.94 33.96 -24.17
CA SER A 12 -15.94 34.82 -25.36
C SER A 12 -16.31 34.09 -26.64
N LEU A 13 -15.96 32.80 -26.76
CA LEU A 13 -16.34 31.96 -27.91
C LEU A 13 -17.81 31.57 -27.90
N LEU A 14 -18.40 31.41 -26.72
CA LEU A 14 -19.78 30.96 -26.54
C LEU A 14 -20.77 32.12 -26.31
N ASP A 15 -20.30 33.36 -26.38
CA ASP A 15 -21.06 34.58 -26.08
C ASP A 15 -21.69 34.56 -24.65
N TYR A 16 -20.98 33.96 -23.72
CA TYR A 16 -21.35 33.87 -22.29
C TYR A 16 -20.68 34.99 -21.48
N ASP A 17 -21.43 35.61 -20.61
CA ASP A 17 -20.87 36.58 -19.67
C ASP A 17 -19.99 35.85 -18.63
N PRO A 18 -18.67 36.05 -18.64
CA PRO A 18 -17.74 35.35 -17.76
C PRO A 18 -17.88 35.74 -16.27
N VAL A 19 -18.65 36.82 -15.97
CA VAL A 19 -18.89 37.29 -14.60
C VAL A 19 -20.14 36.67 -14.00
N ASN A 20 -21.04 36.12 -14.83
CA ASN A 20 -22.26 35.49 -14.33
C ASN A 20 -21.94 34.14 -13.63
N PRO A 21 -22.29 34.00 -12.33
CA PRO A 21 -21.92 32.82 -11.53
C PRO A 21 -22.51 31.51 -12.09
N THR A 22 -23.67 31.54 -12.73
CA THR A 22 -24.28 30.37 -13.34
C THR A 22 -23.43 29.86 -14.51
N TYR A 23 -23.05 30.74 -15.42
CA TYR A 23 -22.20 30.37 -16.58
C TYR A 23 -20.79 29.99 -16.16
N THR A 24 -20.25 30.61 -15.11
CA THR A 24 -18.94 30.25 -14.55
C THR A 24 -18.94 28.83 -14.00
N SER A 25 -20.02 28.41 -13.35
CA SER A 25 -20.19 27.05 -12.84
C SER A 25 -20.30 26.02 -13.96
N GLU A 26 -21.12 26.30 -14.98
CA GLU A 26 -21.31 25.43 -16.13
C GLU A 26 -20.02 25.27 -16.95
N LEU A 27 -19.34 26.38 -17.26
CA LEU A 27 -18.06 26.36 -17.94
C LEU A 27 -16.98 25.59 -17.16
N THR A 28 -16.97 25.72 -15.85
CA THR A 28 -16.02 24.97 -15.00
C THR A 28 -16.31 23.48 -15.07
N SER A 29 -17.57 23.08 -14.98
CA SER A 29 -17.98 21.67 -15.08
C SER A 29 -17.62 21.09 -16.45
N PHE A 30 -17.91 21.83 -17.51
CA PHE A 30 -17.57 21.42 -18.88
C PHE A 30 -16.05 21.26 -19.09
N LEU A 31 -15.26 22.21 -18.58
CA LEU A 31 -13.79 22.16 -18.69
C LEU A 31 -13.21 20.99 -17.89
N ASN A 32 -13.76 20.70 -16.71
CA ASN A 32 -13.32 19.55 -15.92
C ASN A 32 -13.69 18.22 -16.59
N ASP A 33 -14.88 18.11 -17.18
CA ASP A 33 -15.28 16.92 -17.95
C ASP A 33 -14.40 16.73 -19.20
N ALA A 34 -14.16 17.80 -19.95
CA ALA A 34 -13.27 17.75 -21.11
C ALA A 34 -11.83 17.37 -20.72
N GLN A 35 -11.32 17.92 -19.63
CA GLN A 35 -10.02 17.55 -19.08
C GLN A 35 -10.00 16.08 -18.66
N GLY A 36 -11.03 15.61 -17.95
CA GLY A 36 -11.15 14.21 -17.52
C GLY A 36 -11.14 13.25 -18.71
N ARG A 37 -11.88 13.55 -19.77
CA ARG A 37 -11.87 12.76 -21.01
C ARG A 37 -10.51 12.79 -21.69
N LEU A 38 -9.90 13.97 -21.86
CA LEU A 38 -8.58 14.10 -22.49
C LEU A 38 -7.51 13.31 -21.73
N LEU A 39 -7.54 13.32 -20.39
CA LEU A 39 -6.58 12.60 -19.55
C LEU A 39 -6.85 11.10 -19.53
N GLY A 40 -8.12 10.69 -19.69
CA GLY A 40 -8.52 9.29 -19.72
C GLY A 40 -8.23 8.56 -21.04
N ASP A 41 -8.18 9.29 -22.14
CA ASP A 41 -8.07 8.69 -23.49
C ASP A 41 -6.67 8.13 -23.78
N ARG A 42 -5.63 8.61 -23.12
CA ARG A 42 -4.24 8.18 -23.37
C ARG A 42 -3.38 8.28 -22.12
N PRO A 43 -2.41 7.37 -21.95
CA PRO A 43 -1.34 7.55 -20.98
C PRO A 43 -0.37 8.65 -21.47
N TRP A 44 -0.64 9.89 -21.07
CA TRP A 44 0.23 11.02 -21.40
C TRP A 44 1.56 10.91 -20.66
N SER A 45 2.67 11.02 -21.37
CA SER A 45 4.01 10.87 -20.77
C SER A 45 4.29 11.88 -19.64
N PHE A 46 3.67 13.05 -19.65
CA PHE A 46 3.81 14.05 -18.57
C PHE A 46 2.97 13.73 -17.32
N LEU A 47 2.05 12.76 -17.40
CA LEU A 47 1.30 12.23 -16.27
C LEU A 47 1.95 10.98 -15.67
N VAL A 48 2.93 10.41 -16.36
CA VAL A 48 3.71 9.28 -15.84
C VAL A 48 4.75 9.84 -14.88
N LEU A 49 4.47 9.77 -13.61
CA LEU A 49 5.43 10.10 -12.55
C LEU A 49 6.21 8.83 -12.22
N GLU A 50 7.47 8.79 -12.58
CA GLU A 50 8.38 7.77 -12.05
C GLU A 50 8.67 8.10 -10.59
N GLN A 51 8.04 7.37 -9.69
CA GLN A 51 8.33 7.46 -8.26
C GLN A 51 9.09 6.23 -7.80
N GLN A 52 10.11 6.45 -7.00
CA GLN A 52 10.77 5.36 -6.28
C GLN A 52 9.80 4.82 -5.22
N LEU A 53 9.34 3.60 -5.41
CA LEU A 53 8.54 2.90 -4.41
C LEU A 53 9.45 2.59 -3.21
N ARG A 54 9.14 3.17 -2.06
CA ARG A 54 9.81 2.81 -0.82
C ARG A 54 9.25 1.49 -0.30
N VAL A 55 10.00 0.43 -0.48
CA VAL A 55 9.76 -0.81 0.23
C VAL A 55 10.14 -0.58 1.69
N LYS A 56 9.23 -0.86 2.63
CA LYS A 56 9.58 -0.78 4.05
C LYS A 56 10.66 -1.80 4.38
N THR A 57 11.58 -1.41 5.25
CA THR A 57 12.66 -2.28 5.70
C THR A 57 12.14 -3.54 6.39
N ASP A 58 12.83 -4.65 6.18
CA ASP A 58 12.62 -5.89 6.93
C ASP A 58 12.74 -5.63 8.43
N ILE A 59 11.96 -6.35 9.22
CA ILE A 59 12.01 -6.26 10.69
C ILE A 59 12.53 -7.56 11.28
N SER A 60 13.54 -7.46 12.13
CA SER A 60 13.99 -8.56 12.97
C SER A 60 13.15 -8.63 14.25
N LEU A 61 12.57 -9.77 14.53
CA LEU A 61 11.76 -10.05 15.72
C LEU A 61 12.18 -11.36 16.36
N THR A 62 12.07 -11.43 17.69
CA THR A 62 12.20 -12.69 18.40
C THR A 62 10.81 -13.29 18.62
N LEU A 63 10.59 -14.46 18.03
CA LEU A 63 9.33 -15.19 18.07
C LEU A 63 9.51 -16.52 18.78
N THR A 64 8.50 -16.91 19.56
CA THR A 64 8.46 -18.19 20.25
C THR A 64 7.50 -19.13 19.54
N PHE A 65 8.01 -20.29 19.16
CA PHE A 65 7.32 -21.33 18.40
C PHE A 65 7.10 -22.57 19.28
N VAL A 66 5.97 -23.22 19.08
CA VAL A 66 5.65 -24.51 19.70
C VAL A 66 5.44 -25.52 18.57
N ASN A 67 6.11 -26.66 18.65
CA ASN A 67 5.96 -27.72 17.66
C ASN A 67 4.49 -28.16 17.52
N GLY A 68 4.02 -28.26 16.29
CA GLY A 68 2.63 -28.63 15.98
C GLY A 68 1.61 -27.47 16.11
N SER A 69 2.03 -26.29 16.54
CA SER A 69 1.17 -25.12 16.70
C SER A 69 1.33 -24.14 15.51
N SER A 70 0.21 -23.61 15.03
CA SER A 70 0.23 -22.45 14.10
C SER A 70 0.23 -21.11 14.83
N GLN A 71 0.05 -21.11 16.15
CA GLN A 71 0.12 -19.92 16.97
C GLN A 71 1.57 -19.65 17.37
N VAL A 72 2.00 -18.43 17.14
CA VAL A 72 3.35 -17.96 17.45
C VAL A 72 3.24 -16.73 18.34
N THR A 73 4.05 -16.69 19.39
CA THR A 73 4.08 -15.58 20.31
C THR A 73 5.41 -14.84 20.25
N GLY A 74 5.41 -13.57 20.62
CA GLY A 74 6.62 -12.76 20.68
C GLY A 74 6.58 -11.76 21.80
N VAL A 75 7.75 -11.27 22.19
CA VAL A 75 7.89 -10.27 23.23
C VAL A 75 8.39 -8.97 22.60
N GLY A 76 7.73 -7.86 22.95
CA GLY A 76 8.21 -6.54 22.57
C GLY A 76 8.06 -6.20 21.09
N PHE A 77 6.97 -6.62 20.46
CA PHE A 77 6.65 -6.15 19.11
C PHE A 77 6.59 -4.62 19.09
N PRO A 78 7.27 -3.96 18.14
CA PRO A 78 7.18 -2.52 18.04
C PRO A 78 5.72 -2.07 17.95
N VAL A 79 5.36 -1.07 18.75
CA VAL A 79 4.00 -0.52 18.75
C VAL A 79 3.60 -0.14 17.31
N GLY A 80 2.44 -0.61 16.89
CA GLY A 80 1.91 -0.37 15.54
C GLY A 80 2.40 -1.33 14.45
N THR A 81 3.28 -2.29 14.76
CA THR A 81 3.85 -3.19 13.75
C THR A 81 3.06 -4.49 13.60
N LEU A 82 2.61 -5.06 14.73
CA LEU A 82 1.81 -6.29 14.79
C LEU A 82 0.59 -6.12 15.71
N SER A 83 0.08 -4.91 15.84
CA SER A 83 -0.82 -4.55 16.94
C SER A 83 -2.29 -4.91 16.76
N ALA A 84 -2.73 -5.30 15.57
CA ALA A 84 -4.14 -5.64 15.32
C ALA A 84 -4.29 -6.45 14.04
N PRO A 85 -5.43 -7.16 13.87
CA PRO A 85 -5.86 -7.69 12.57
C PRO A 85 -5.83 -6.58 11.51
N GLY A 86 -5.29 -6.86 10.32
CA GLY A 86 -5.05 -5.87 9.27
C GLY A 86 -3.74 -5.10 9.44
N SER A 87 -2.84 -5.54 10.33
CA SER A 87 -1.53 -4.93 10.48
C SER A 87 -0.72 -5.05 9.19
N ALA A 88 0.20 -4.10 9.01
CA ALA A 88 1.05 -4.05 7.82
C ALA A 88 1.97 -5.29 7.63
N TYR A 89 1.96 -6.25 8.55
CA TYR A 89 2.71 -7.50 8.46
C TYR A 89 1.84 -8.74 8.18
N GLU A 90 0.54 -8.59 8.16
CA GLU A 90 -0.32 -9.66 7.66
C GLU A 90 0.13 -10.05 6.26
N LEU A 91 0.14 -11.35 6.01
CA LEU A 91 0.63 -11.95 4.76
C LEU A 91 2.14 -11.80 4.51
N GLY A 92 2.91 -11.24 5.44
CA GLY A 92 4.37 -11.25 5.40
C GLY A 92 4.93 -12.69 5.47
N THR A 93 6.16 -12.86 5.05
CA THR A 93 6.87 -14.15 5.14
C THR A 93 8.13 -14.00 5.99
N PHE A 94 8.48 -15.05 6.69
CA PHE A 94 9.74 -15.13 7.42
C PHE A 94 10.30 -16.54 7.35
N THR A 95 11.61 -16.64 7.54
CA THR A 95 12.32 -17.92 7.59
C THR A 95 12.82 -18.14 9.02
N VAL A 96 12.62 -19.34 9.51
CA VAL A 96 13.08 -19.77 10.83
C VAL A 96 14.16 -20.83 10.64
N THR A 97 15.24 -20.72 11.38
CA THR A 97 16.20 -21.79 11.56
C THR A 97 16.11 -22.27 12.99
N ASP A 98 15.70 -23.51 13.19
CA ASP A 98 15.55 -24.08 14.54
C ASP A 98 16.89 -24.49 15.15
N SER A 99 16.86 -24.93 16.41
CA SER A 99 18.06 -25.38 17.14
C SER A 99 18.73 -26.63 16.53
N ASN A 100 18.01 -27.38 15.69
CA ASN A 100 18.52 -28.55 14.99
C ASN A 100 19.07 -28.20 13.60
N GLY A 101 19.05 -26.92 13.20
CA GLY A 101 19.47 -26.46 11.89
C GLY A 101 18.42 -26.66 10.78
N LEU A 102 17.19 -27.04 11.13
CA LEU A 102 16.11 -27.11 10.17
C LEU A 102 15.70 -25.67 9.75
N VAL A 103 15.75 -25.42 8.47
CA VAL A 103 15.36 -24.13 7.88
C VAL A 103 14.02 -24.29 7.21
N ASP A 104 13.03 -23.51 7.63
CA ASP A 104 11.71 -23.52 7.05
C ASP A 104 11.12 -22.10 6.94
N SER A 105 10.25 -21.89 5.96
CA SER A 105 9.63 -20.59 5.69
C SER A 105 8.14 -20.63 5.96
N TYR A 106 7.66 -19.65 6.69
CA TYR A 106 6.26 -19.52 7.09
C TYR A 106 5.69 -18.19 6.61
N ARG A 107 4.38 -18.20 6.33
CA ARG A 107 3.62 -17.00 6.01
C ARG A 107 2.74 -16.62 7.18
N ILE A 108 2.70 -15.34 7.50
CA ILE A 108 1.75 -14.83 8.49
C ILE A 108 0.36 -14.86 7.88
N GLN A 109 -0.54 -15.58 8.51
CA GLN A 109 -1.94 -15.67 8.09
C GLN A 109 -2.74 -14.48 8.62
N TYR A 110 -2.61 -14.19 9.92
CA TYR A 110 -3.19 -13.01 10.55
C TYR A 110 -2.48 -12.72 11.89
N VAL A 111 -2.64 -11.48 12.34
CA VAL A 111 -2.12 -11.02 13.63
C VAL A 111 -3.30 -10.89 14.60
N GLN A 112 -3.28 -11.64 15.67
CA GLN A 112 -4.36 -11.65 16.65
C GLN A 112 -4.29 -10.45 17.59
N ASN A 113 -3.09 -10.12 18.09
CA ASN A 113 -2.83 -9.00 18.99
C ASN A 113 -1.34 -8.64 18.99
N THR A 114 -0.93 -7.74 19.89
CA THR A 114 0.46 -7.24 19.98
C THR A 114 1.52 -8.30 20.27
N THR A 115 1.12 -9.48 20.75
CA THR A 115 2.04 -10.54 21.17
C THR A 115 1.78 -11.87 20.49
N THR A 116 0.72 -11.99 19.68
CA THR A 116 0.29 -13.26 19.11
C THR A 116 -0.01 -13.09 17.62
N LEU A 117 0.56 -13.96 16.82
CA LEU A 117 0.26 -14.10 15.40
C LEU A 117 -0.01 -15.56 15.05
N HIS A 118 -0.65 -15.79 13.89
CA HIS A 118 -0.89 -17.11 13.35
C HIS A 118 -0.18 -17.27 12.00
N ILE A 119 0.44 -18.42 11.84
CA ILE A 119 1.13 -18.81 10.60
C ILE A 119 0.25 -19.75 9.78
N ASP A 120 0.55 -19.84 8.49
CA ASP A 120 -0.23 -20.58 7.49
C ASP A 120 -0.29 -22.08 7.71
N ARG A 121 0.66 -22.62 8.47
CA ARG A 121 0.72 -24.05 8.82
C ARG A 121 1.36 -24.25 10.20
N PRO A 122 1.11 -25.39 10.86
CA PRO A 122 1.78 -25.72 12.12
C PRO A 122 3.30 -25.70 11.99
N PHE A 123 3.97 -25.16 13.01
CA PHE A 123 5.43 -25.17 13.07
C PHE A 123 5.95 -26.60 13.21
N VAL A 124 6.88 -26.96 12.32
CA VAL A 124 7.54 -28.28 12.33
C VAL A 124 9.00 -28.07 12.65
N GLY A 125 9.38 -28.28 13.90
CA GLY A 125 10.77 -28.07 14.36
C GLY A 125 10.87 -28.13 15.86
N ALA A 126 12.07 -27.94 16.40
CA ALA A 126 12.26 -27.81 17.83
C ALA A 126 11.58 -26.52 18.32
N GLY A 127 10.66 -26.65 19.31
CA GLY A 127 10.04 -25.49 19.92
C GLY A 127 11.09 -24.62 20.62
N GLY A 128 10.87 -23.30 20.59
CA GLY A 128 11.83 -22.35 21.17
C GLY A 128 11.63 -20.93 20.67
N SER A 129 12.48 -20.04 21.18
CA SER A 129 12.50 -18.63 20.73
C SER A 129 13.61 -18.43 19.72
N TYR A 130 13.23 -17.96 18.55
CA TYR A 130 14.13 -17.72 17.42
C TYR A 130 14.03 -16.30 16.92
N THR A 131 15.17 -15.71 16.53
CA THR A 131 15.18 -14.42 15.84
C THR A 131 14.89 -14.64 14.36
N VAL A 132 13.84 -14.01 13.87
CA VAL A 132 13.38 -14.10 12.49
C VAL A 132 13.38 -12.74 11.84
N THR A 133 13.66 -12.70 10.54
CA THR A 133 13.52 -11.50 9.71
C THR A 133 12.24 -11.58 8.91
N MET A 134 11.31 -10.71 9.21
CA MET A 134 10.04 -10.61 8.48
C MET A 134 10.21 -9.77 7.24
N LYS A 135 9.89 -10.35 6.09
CA LYS A 135 9.82 -9.66 4.81
C LYS A 135 8.40 -9.17 4.56
N ARG A 136 8.29 -7.90 4.27
CA ARG A 136 7.00 -7.29 3.91
C ARG A 136 6.73 -7.47 2.42
N ARG A 137 5.46 -7.69 2.10
CA ARG A 137 4.99 -7.69 0.71
C ARG A 137 4.31 -6.39 0.31
N ASP A 138 4.08 -5.53 1.30
CA ASP A 138 3.35 -4.29 1.06
C ASP A 138 4.24 -3.23 0.45
N VAL A 139 3.78 -2.67 -0.64
CA VAL A 139 4.34 -1.48 -1.24
C VAL A 139 3.34 -0.35 -1.04
N TYR A 140 3.75 0.73 -0.39
CA TYR A 140 2.91 1.92 -0.31
C TYR A 140 2.88 2.60 -1.66
N LEU A 141 1.69 2.69 -2.21
CA LEU A 141 1.43 3.55 -3.36
C LEU A 141 1.05 4.95 -2.84
N PRO A 142 1.52 6.00 -3.47
CA PRO A 142 1.01 7.34 -3.19
C PRO A 142 -0.51 7.38 -3.33
N SER A 143 -1.17 8.20 -2.51
CA SER A 143 -2.63 8.31 -2.49
C SER A 143 -3.24 8.81 -3.80
N ASP A 144 -2.42 9.41 -4.65
CA ASP A 144 -2.77 9.93 -5.97
C ASP A 144 -2.48 8.93 -7.11
N THR A 145 -2.07 7.70 -6.79
CA THR A 145 -1.80 6.68 -7.80
C THR A 145 -3.10 6.17 -8.41
N ALA A 146 -3.40 6.56 -9.63
CA ALA A 146 -4.59 6.12 -10.36
C ALA A 146 -4.43 4.74 -10.98
N GLN A 147 -3.21 4.36 -11.36
CA GLN A 147 -2.94 3.08 -12.02
C GLN A 147 -1.49 2.62 -11.78
N VAL A 148 -1.30 1.34 -11.52
CA VAL A 148 0.00 0.69 -11.50
C VAL A 148 0.19 -0.09 -12.78
N GLN A 149 1.18 0.30 -13.58
CA GLN A 149 1.61 -0.50 -14.73
C GLN A 149 2.75 -1.42 -14.27
N ALA A 150 2.60 -2.73 -14.50
CA ALA A 150 3.69 -3.65 -14.31
C ALA A 150 4.74 -3.41 -15.41
N VAL A 151 5.94 -3.03 -15.00
CA VAL A 151 7.11 -3.04 -15.89
C VAL A 151 7.65 -4.47 -15.84
N LEU A 152 7.53 -5.18 -16.95
CA LEU A 152 8.12 -6.51 -17.16
C LEU A 152 9.58 -6.37 -17.61
#